data_9320eaebf35eb0a8f2f07ff1c4b776fa
#
_entry.id   9320eaebf35eb0a8f2f07ff1c4b776fa
#
_cell.length_a   1.000
_cell.length_b   1.000
_cell.length_c   1.000
_cell.angle_alpha   90.00
_cell.angle_beta   90.00
_cell.angle_gamma   90.00
#
_symmetry.space_group_name_H-M   'P 1'
#
loop_
_entity.id
_entity.type
_entity.pdbx_description
1 polymer ?
#
loop_
_entity_poly.entity_id
_entity_poly.type
_entity_poly.pdbx_seq_one_letter_code
_entity_poly.pdbx_strand_id
1 'polypeptide(L)'
;MLLIKRITAGVTAFTLAVVMQGASLTAFSEGDVSEAGTITKAAIVTEVSTGQVLYEHNSHERLPMASVTKLMCLLIWAEEMEKGTFGMDTVITATARANAMDGSVIWLNVGEEMSAYDMIRSVVIASANDACVAVCEYIAGTEEMFVERMNKRAQELGMSDTHYDNCVGFDSDTHYTSAYDTALLSAAVSEYDCYNEFFATRLDYVREGERQTQLLNTNKLMQRYDGIIGGKTGTTDKAGCCLAVWAKRGNMKLCAVALGCKESEQRFTACTDLLNYGFSGFELYRTAVDSDVLTPNCNRRT
;
A
#
# COMPACT_ATOMS: atom_id res chain seq x y z
N MET A 1 22.69 11.64 0.48
CA MET A 1 22.09 10.57 1.30
C MET A 1 20.87 11.13 2.04
N LEU A 2 19.75 10.47 2.00
CA LEU A 2 18.55 10.84 2.75
C LEU A 2 18.59 10.14 4.12
N LEU A 3 18.29 10.87 5.19
CA LEU A 3 18.27 10.36 6.56
C LEU A 3 17.01 10.85 7.29
N ILE A 4 16.51 10.06 8.21
CA ILE A 4 15.42 10.46 9.13
C ILE A 4 16.01 10.74 10.50
N LYS A 5 15.50 11.79 11.15
CA LYS A 5 15.82 12.16 12.53
C LYS A 5 14.54 12.23 13.36
N ARG A 6 14.61 11.73 14.58
CA ARG A 6 13.54 11.86 15.57
C ARG A 6 13.53 13.29 16.12
N ILE A 7 12.37 13.92 16.20
CA ILE A 7 12.20 15.24 16.80
C ILE A 7 12.17 15.04 18.33
N THR A 8 13.24 15.45 19.03
CA THR A 8 13.26 15.46 20.50
C THR A 8 12.78 16.82 20.97
N ALA A 9 11.66 16.87 21.69
CA ALA A 9 11.18 18.08 22.37
C ALA A 9 12.14 18.40 23.54
N GLY A 10 13.10 19.28 23.27
CA GLY A 10 13.93 19.88 24.31
C GLY A 10 13.15 21.01 24.99
N VAL A 11 12.77 20.81 26.24
CA VAL A 11 12.21 21.88 27.09
C VAL A 11 13.35 22.82 27.50
N THR A 12 13.49 23.93 26.76
CA THR A 12 14.22 25.10 27.27
C THR A 12 13.20 26.24 27.37
N ALA A 13 12.88 26.57 28.62
CA ALA A 13 12.01 27.70 28.94
C ALA A 13 12.66 29.02 28.50
N PHE A 14 12.08 29.68 27.50
CA PHE A 14 12.26 31.11 27.29
C PHE A 14 10.87 31.73 27.17
N THR A 15 10.51 32.48 28.21
CA THR A 15 9.27 33.28 28.28
C THR A 15 9.33 34.40 27.29
N LEU A 16 8.58 34.29 26.19
CA LEU A 16 8.12 35.43 25.40
C LEU A 16 6.63 35.26 25.15
N ALA A 17 5.81 36.05 25.81
CA ALA A 17 4.36 36.07 25.63
C ALA A 17 4.01 36.64 24.27
N VAL A 18 3.61 35.80 23.32
CA VAL A 18 2.85 36.15 22.13
C VAL A 18 1.57 35.33 22.18
N VAL A 19 0.44 36.05 22.37
CA VAL A 19 -0.89 35.45 22.29
C VAL A 19 -1.14 35.06 20.82
N MET A 20 -0.96 33.78 20.50
CA MET A 20 -1.52 33.15 19.32
C MET A 20 -2.53 32.08 19.75
N GLN A 21 -3.74 32.21 19.24
CA GLN A 21 -4.82 31.24 19.43
C GLN A 21 -4.35 29.88 18.93
N GLY A 22 -4.24 28.94 19.90
CA GLY A 22 -3.57 27.68 19.71
C GLY A 22 -4.40 26.68 18.91
N ALA A 23 -3.77 26.11 17.92
CA ALA A 23 -3.93 24.71 17.63
C ALA A 23 -2.95 23.96 18.55
N SER A 24 -3.43 23.20 19.52
CA SER A 24 -2.59 22.29 20.31
C SER A 24 -2.03 21.22 19.38
N LEU A 25 -0.76 21.34 19.01
CA LEU A 25 0.02 20.25 18.47
C LEU A 25 0.24 19.29 19.66
N THR A 26 -0.62 18.32 19.84
CA THR A 26 -0.35 17.16 20.70
C THR A 26 0.77 16.36 20.05
N ALA A 27 1.97 16.42 20.62
CA ALA A 27 3.04 15.51 20.24
C ALA A 27 2.59 14.09 20.60
N PHE A 28 2.42 13.23 19.61
CA PHE A 28 2.14 11.81 19.85
C PHE A 28 3.33 11.17 20.56
N SER A 29 3.05 10.50 21.68
CA SER A 29 4.05 9.78 22.46
C SER A 29 4.21 8.34 21.95
N GLU A 30 5.30 7.65 22.34
CA GLU A 30 5.42 6.19 22.09
C GLU A 30 4.24 5.40 22.67
N GLY A 31 3.59 5.91 23.72
CA GLY A 31 2.38 5.32 24.31
C GLY A 31 1.19 5.30 23.35
N ASP A 32 1.03 6.33 22.51
CA ASP A 32 -0.10 6.43 21.60
C ASP A 32 -0.01 5.41 20.44
N VAL A 33 1.22 5.07 20.01
CA VAL A 33 1.42 4.08 18.93
C VAL A 33 1.45 2.64 19.45
N SER A 34 1.71 2.43 20.75
CA SER A 34 1.63 1.10 21.36
C SER A 34 0.22 0.52 21.30
N GLU A 35 -0.83 1.36 21.23
CA GLU A 35 -2.21 0.93 21.07
C GLU A 35 -2.43 0.26 19.70
N ALA A 36 -1.78 0.74 18.65
CA ALA A 36 -1.83 0.07 17.34
C ALA A 36 -1.35 -1.40 17.43
N GLY A 37 -0.31 -1.70 18.21
CA GLY A 37 0.16 -3.06 18.47
C GLY A 37 -0.83 -3.93 19.26
N THR A 38 -1.76 -3.33 20.04
CA THR A 38 -2.75 -4.09 20.81
C THR A 38 -3.98 -4.50 20.00
N ILE A 39 -4.31 -3.75 18.96
CA ILE A 39 -5.52 -3.97 18.12
C ILE A 39 -5.19 -4.67 16.79
N THR A 40 -3.92 -4.95 16.53
CA THR A 40 -3.42 -5.67 15.35
C THR A 40 -2.65 -6.94 15.76
N LYS A 41 -2.54 -7.92 14.85
CA LYS A 41 -1.55 -9.00 15.03
C LYS A 41 -0.15 -8.54 14.66
N ALA A 42 -0.03 -7.78 13.57
CA ALA A 42 1.23 -7.17 13.15
C ALA A 42 0.99 -5.77 12.60
N ALA A 43 1.92 -4.86 12.85
CA ALA A 43 1.84 -3.47 12.39
C ALA A 43 3.24 -2.90 12.10
N ILE A 44 3.32 -1.95 11.17
CA ILE A 44 4.56 -1.25 10.85
C ILE A 44 4.25 0.13 10.26
N VAL A 45 5.14 1.09 10.49
CA VAL A 45 5.22 2.32 9.70
C VAL A 45 6.65 2.56 9.25
N THR A 46 6.82 2.83 7.96
CA THR A 46 8.12 3.08 7.32
C THR A 46 8.12 4.41 6.58
N GLU A 47 9.30 5.03 6.46
CA GLU A 47 9.50 6.11 5.50
C GLU A 47 9.91 5.52 4.14
N VAL A 48 9.13 5.86 3.11
CA VAL A 48 9.18 5.18 1.80
C VAL A 48 10.52 5.39 1.08
N SER A 49 11.07 6.62 1.09
CA SER A 49 12.28 6.94 0.31
C SER A 49 13.57 6.39 0.90
N THR A 50 13.60 6.15 2.20
CA THR A 50 14.77 5.61 2.92
C THR A 50 14.63 4.14 3.30
N GLY A 51 13.40 3.62 3.30
CA GLY A 51 13.07 2.30 3.84
C GLY A 51 13.17 2.20 5.36
N GLN A 52 13.39 3.34 6.07
CA GLN A 52 13.58 3.32 7.51
C GLN A 52 12.28 2.95 8.23
N VAL A 53 12.36 1.94 9.10
CA VAL A 53 11.27 1.56 10.02
C VAL A 53 11.23 2.59 11.14
N LEU A 54 10.06 3.20 11.36
CA LEU A 54 9.84 4.19 12.44
C LEU A 54 9.18 3.54 13.66
N TYR A 55 8.31 2.57 13.44
CA TYR A 55 7.69 1.71 14.45
C TYR A 55 7.33 0.37 13.83
N GLU A 56 7.44 -0.69 14.63
CA GLU A 56 7.02 -2.03 14.26
C GLU A 56 6.50 -2.85 15.44
N HIS A 57 5.56 -3.74 15.17
CA HIS A 57 5.03 -4.74 16.09
C HIS A 57 4.83 -6.04 15.32
N ASN A 58 5.49 -7.12 15.73
CA ASN A 58 5.43 -8.43 15.07
C ASN A 58 5.59 -8.37 13.54
N SER A 59 6.40 -7.42 13.03
CA SER A 59 6.42 -7.04 11.62
C SER A 59 6.81 -8.15 10.65
N HIS A 60 7.50 -9.20 11.12
CA HIS A 60 7.91 -10.39 10.36
C HIS A 60 7.01 -11.62 10.60
N GLU A 61 5.93 -11.49 11.36
CA GLU A 61 4.97 -12.59 11.54
C GLU A 61 4.24 -12.87 10.21
N ARG A 62 4.24 -14.15 9.79
CA ARG A 62 3.54 -14.60 8.57
C ARG A 62 2.05 -14.70 8.84
N LEU A 63 1.27 -13.84 8.19
CA LEU A 63 -0.16 -13.71 8.39
C LEU A 63 -0.91 -13.77 7.04
N PRO A 64 -2.14 -14.31 7.03
CA PRO A 64 -3.03 -14.14 5.88
C PRO A 64 -3.28 -12.65 5.65
N MET A 65 -3.37 -12.25 4.38
CA MET A 65 -3.40 -10.83 4.00
C MET A 65 -4.67 -10.41 3.27
N ALA A 66 -5.54 -11.37 2.93
CA ALA A 66 -6.75 -11.12 2.13
C ALA A 66 -6.43 -10.30 0.87
N SER A 67 -7.32 -9.39 0.45
CA SER A 67 -7.16 -8.58 -0.77
C SER A 67 -6.01 -7.57 -0.75
N VAL A 68 -5.19 -7.47 0.32
CA VAL A 68 -3.91 -6.77 0.27
C VAL A 68 -2.98 -7.41 -0.77
N THR A 69 -3.15 -8.70 -1.05
CA THR A 69 -2.55 -9.47 -2.17
C THR A 69 -2.56 -8.69 -3.48
N LYS A 70 -3.65 -7.96 -3.79
CA LYS A 70 -3.81 -7.23 -5.05
C LYS A 70 -2.81 -6.09 -5.26
N LEU A 71 -2.09 -5.66 -4.19
CA LEU A 71 -0.98 -4.73 -4.36
C LEU A 71 0.13 -5.32 -5.25
N MET A 72 0.41 -6.64 -5.15
CA MET A 72 1.36 -7.30 -6.03
C MET A 72 0.84 -7.34 -7.49
N CYS A 73 -0.46 -7.52 -7.67
CA CYS A 73 -1.06 -7.43 -9.01
C CYS A 73 -0.89 -6.03 -9.60
N LEU A 74 -1.20 -4.99 -8.81
CA LEU A 74 -1.04 -3.60 -9.24
C LEU A 74 0.42 -3.28 -9.60
N LEU A 75 1.38 -3.77 -8.82
CA LEU A 75 2.80 -3.58 -9.12
C LEU A 75 3.17 -4.19 -10.47
N ILE A 76 2.85 -5.47 -10.68
CA ILE A 76 3.18 -6.17 -11.93
C ILE A 76 2.47 -5.52 -13.12
N TRP A 77 1.20 -5.11 -12.96
CA TRP A 77 0.46 -4.44 -14.03
C TRP A 77 1.08 -3.09 -14.41
N ALA A 78 1.52 -2.30 -13.42
CA ALA A 78 2.21 -1.04 -13.69
C ALA A 78 3.52 -1.27 -14.45
N GLU A 79 4.31 -2.27 -14.03
CA GLU A 79 5.56 -2.66 -14.71
C GLU A 79 5.33 -3.15 -16.14
N GLU A 80 4.24 -3.88 -16.39
CA GLU A 80 3.88 -4.34 -17.74
C GLU A 80 3.37 -3.17 -18.61
N MET A 81 2.65 -2.21 -18.04
CA MET A 81 2.27 -0.97 -18.75
C MET A 81 3.49 -0.13 -19.13
N GLU A 82 4.48 0.01 -18.25
CA GLU A 82 5.75 0.71 -18.57
C GLU A 82 6.53 0.02 -19.70
N LYS A 83 6.48 -1.31 -19.77
CA LYS A 83 7.07 -2.09 -20.89
C LYS A 83 6.28 -1.97 -22.18
N GLY A 84 5.07 -1.42 -22.15
CA GLY A 84 4.18 -1.29 -23.29
C GLY A 84 3.55 -2.62 -23.72
N THR A 85 3.50 -3.63 -22.86
CA THR A 85 2.87 -4.94 -23.15
C THR A 85 1.34 -4.87 -23.14
N PHE A 86 0.77 -3.94 -22.36
CA PHE A 86 -0.64 -3.55 -22.43
C PHE A 86 -0.80 -2.11 -21.94
N GLY A 87 -1.99 -1.51 -22.12
CA GLY A 87 -2.31 -0.14 -21.66
C GLY A 87 -3.72 -0.06 -21.11
N MET A 88 -4.11 1.09 -20.58
CA MET A 88 -5.44 1.32 -19.99
C MET A 88 -6.59 1.15 -21.01
N ASP A 89 -6.35 1.36 -22.29
CA ASP A 89 -7.28 1.20 -23.41
C ASP A 89 -7.37 -0.23 -23.96
N THR A 90 -6.49 -1.13 -23.47
CA THR A 90 -6.51 -2.54 -23.88
C THR A 90 -7.85 -3.18 -23.53
N VAL A 91 -8.48 -3.84 -24.49
CA VAL A 91 -9.71 -4.60 -24.30
C VAL A 91 -9.36 -5.99 -23.76
N ILE A 92 -9.92 -6.34 -22.61
CA ILE A 92 -9.72 -7.61 -21.92
C ILE A 92 -11.03 -8.39 -21.93
N THR A 93 -10.99 -9.65 -22.34
CA THR A 93 -12.13 -10.56 -22.36
C THR A 93 -12.15 -11.38 -21.07
N ALA A 94 -13.28 -11.33 -20.35
CA ALA A 94 -13.46 -12.11 -19.12
C ALA A 94 -13.57 -13.60 -19.42
N THR A 95 -12.79 -14.39 -18.70
CA THR A 95 -12.75 -15.85 -18.83
C THR A 95 -13.81 -16.53 -17.97
N ALA A 96 -13.98 -17.83 -18.10
CA ALA A 96 -14.80 -18.63 -17.19
C ALA A 96 -14.24 -18.63 -15.75
N ARG A 97 -12.92 -18.56 -15.59
CA ARG A 97 -12.26 -18.45 -14.27
C ARG A 97 -12.59 -17.11 -13.60
N ALA A 98 -12.48 -16.01 -14.33
CA ALA A 98 -12.85 -14.69 -13.83
C ALA A 98 -14.35 -14.63 -13.43
N ASN A 99 -15.25 -15.14 -14.28
CA ASN A 99 -16.69 -15.20 -13.98
C ASN A 99 -17.02 -16.02 -12.73
N ALA A 100 -16.23 -17.07 -12.41
CA ALA A 100 -16.44 -17.94 -11.26
C ALA A 100 -15.94 -17.36 -9.93
N MET A 101 -15.45 -16.11 -9.90
CA MET A 101 -14.97 -15.48 -8.67
C MET A 101 -16.10 -15.05 -7.75
N ASP A 102 -15.87 -15.27 -6.45
CA ASP A 102 -16.76 -14.86 -5.36
C ASP A 102 -16.22 -13.63 -4.60
N GLY A 103 -17.01 -13.16 -3.62
CA GLY A 103 -16.67 -12.04 -2.75
C GLY A 103 -16.93 -10.68 -3.40
N SER A 104 -15.94 -9.79 -3.39
CA SER A 104 -16.05 -8.50 -4.08
C SER A 104 -15.92 -8.71 -5.58
N VAL A 105 -16.98 -8.50 -6.35
CA VAL A 105 -17.01 -8.71 -7.81
C VAL A 105 -17.82 -7.61 -8.50
N ILE A 106 -17.58 -7.40 -9.78
CA ILE A 106 -18.39 -6.56 -10.67
C ILE A 106 -19.30 -7.40 -11.58
N TRP A 107 -19.40 -8.70 -11.30
CA TRP A 107 -20.25 -9.69 -12.02
C TRP A 107 -19.94 -9.75 -13.53
N LEU A 108 -18.66 -9.98 -13.87
CA LEU A 108 -18.25 -10.21 -15.26
C LEU A 108 -18.91 -11.49 -15.82
N ASN A 109 -19.50 -11.42 -17.01
CA ASN A 109 -19.94 -12.60 -17.73
C ASN A 109 -18.78 -13.21 -18.53
N VAL A 110 -18.82 -14.52 -18.75
CA VAL A 110 -17.86 -15.18 -19.66
C VAL A 110 -17.96 -14.56 -21.07
N GLY A 111 -16.84 -14.15 -21.60
CA GLY A 111 -16.75 -13.50 -22.91
C GLY A 111 -17.10 -12.00 -22.90
N GLU A 112 -17.40 -11.43 -21.73
CA GLU A 112 -17.59 -9.98 -21.64
C GLU A 112 -16.27 -9.24 -21.87
N GLU A 113 -16.31 -8.23 -22.72
CA GLU A 113 -15.16 -7.38 -23.02
C GLU A 113 -15.24 -6.07 -22.23
N MET A 114 -14.14 -5.68 -21.60
CA MET A 114 -14.03 -4.42 -20.85
C MET A 114 -12.62 -3.86 -20.99
N SER A 115 -12.49 -2.52 -20.93
CA SER A 115 -11.16 -1.89 -20.94
C SER A 115 -10.35 -2.26 -19.70
N ALA A 116 -9.03 -2.34 -19.84
CA ALA A 116 -8.12 -2.47 -18.69
C ALA A 116 -8.34 -1.34 -17.68
N TYR A 117 -8.64 -0.12 -18.16
CA TYR A 117 -9.00 1.02 -17.31
C TYR A 117 -10.16 0.68 -16.37
N ASP A 118 -11.27 0.16 -16.90
CA ASP A 118 -12.47 -0.18 -16.13
C ASP A 118 -12.23 -1.36 -15.18
N MET A 119 -11.50 -2.38 -15.61
CA MET A 119 -11.15 -3.51 -14.76
C MET A 119 -10.21 -3.09 -13.62
N ILE A 120 -9.14 -2.35 -13.91
CA ILE A 120 -8.16 -1.92 -12.91
C ILE A 120 -8.79 -0.97 -11.88
N ARG A 121 -9.59 0.03 -12.33
CA ARG A 121 -10.29 0.91 -11.39
C ARG A 121 -11.27 0.14 -10.50
N SER A 122 -11.91 -0.91 -11.02
CA SER A 122 -12.79 -1.79 -10.22
C SER A 122 -12.00 -2.54 -9.13
N VAL A 123 -10.77 -2.96 -9.44
CA VAL A 123 -9.86 -3.61 -8.49
C VAL A 123 -9.36 -2.64 -7.43
N VAL A 124 -8.96 -1.43 -7.82
CA VAL A 124 -8.43 -0.43 -6.88
C VAL A 124 -9.53 0.10 -5.96
N ILE A 125 -10.67 0.49 -6.51
CA ILE A 125 -11.77 1.13 -5.79
C ILE A 125 -12.56 0.10 -4.98
N ALA A 126 -13.12 -0.92 -5.64
CA ALA A 126 -14.06 -1.88 -5.05
C ALA A 126 -13.44 -3.24 -4.72
N SER A 127 -12.15 -3.45 -5.00
CA SER A 127 -11.46 -4.72 -4.75
C SER A 127 -11.99 -5.90 -5.58
N ALA A 128 -12.51 -5.68 -6.79
CA ALA A 128 -13.16 -6.68 -7.63
C ALA A 128 -12.25 -7.88 -7.94
N ASN A 129 -12.65 -9.08 -7.51
CA ASN A 129 -11.90 -10.32 -7.69
C ASN A 129 -11.94 -10.81 -9.15
N ASP A 130 -13.10 -10.76 -9.77
CA ASP A 130 -13.33 -11.16 -11.15
C ASP A 130 -12.53 -10.30 -12.14
N ALA A 131 -12.54 -8.98 -11.97
CA ALA A 131 -11.71 -8.08 -12.75
C ALA A 131 -10.22 -8.32 -12.51
N CYS A 132 -9.80 -8.62 -11.25
CA CYS A 132 -8.42 -8.93 -10.94
C CYS A 132 -7.93 -10.17 -11.69
N VAL A 133 -8.68 -11.27 -11.63
CA VAL A 133 -8.34 -12.51 -12.35
C VAL A 133 -8.29 -12.27 -13.86
N ALA A 134 -9.27 -11.55 -14.44
CA ALA A 134 -9.29 -11.27 -15.87
C ALA A 134 -8.02 -10.54 -16.35
N VAL A 135 -7.56 -9.52 -15.62
CA VAL A 135 -6.31 -8.80 -15.96
C VAL A 135 -5.09 -9.70 -15.78
N CYS A 136 -5.04 -10.48 -14.71
CA CYS A 136 -3.93 -11.41 -14.45
C CYS A 136 -3.80 -12.46 -15.56
N GLU A 137 -4.92 -13.07 -15.98
CA GLU A 137 -4.94 -14.04 -17.05
C GLU A 137 -4.62 -13.43 -18.42
N TYR A 138 -5.06 -12.19 -18.68
CA TYR A 138 -4.66 -11.48 -19.89
C TYR A 138 -3.13 -11.34 -20.01
N ILE A 139 -2.47 -10.97 -18.90
CA ILE A 139 -1.02 -10.72 -18.88
C ILE A 139 -0.18 -12.00 -18.90
N ALA A 140 -0.65 -13.06 -18.23
CA ALA A 140 0.15 -14.27 -18.02
C ALA A 140 -0.39 -15.52 -18.74
N GLY A 141 -1.60 -15.46 -19.29
CA GLY A 141 -2.29 -16.61 -19.90
C GLY A 141 -3.17 -17.37 -18.91
N THR A 142 -2.72 -17.61 -17.68
CA THR A 142 -3.52 -18.22 -16.60
C THR A 142 -3.23 -17.55 -15.25
N GLU A 143 -4.14 -17.73 -14.27
CA GLU A 143 -3.93 -17.26 -12.90
C GLU A 143 -2.67 -17.88 -12.30
N GLU A 144 -2.43 -19.20 -12.51
CA GLU A 144 -1.28 -19.91 -11.96
C GLU A 144 0.05 -19.32 -12.48
N MET A 145 0.15 -19.04 -13.78
CA MET A 145 1.33 -18.39 -14.36
C MET A 145 1.53 -16.98 -13.83
N PHE A 146 0.44 -16.26 -13.53
CA PHE A 146 0.54 -14.96 -12.89
C PHE A 146 1.03 -15.06 -11.46
N VAL A 147 0.54 -16.03 -10.68
CA VAL A 147 0.99 -16.31 -9.31
C VAL A 147 2.48 -16.66 -9.27
N GLU A 148 3.00 -17.41 -10.24
CA GLU A 148 4.45 -17.64 -10.37
C GLU A 148 5.22 -16.31 -10.52
N ARG A 149 4.70 -15.38 -11.33
CA ARG A 149 5.29 -14.02 -11.47
C ARG A 149 5.20 -13.24 -10.16
N MET A 150 4.09 -13.33 -9.40
CA MET A 150 3.95 -12.68 -8.10
C MET A 150 5.00 -13.18 -7.11
N ASN A 151 5.20 -14.49 -7.00
CA ASN A 151 6.20 -15.09 -6.11
C ASN A 151 7.63 -14.72 -6.52
N LYS A 152 7.93 -14.73 -7.81
CA LYS A 152 9.21 -14.25 -8.33
C LYS A 152 9.45 -12.79 -7.99
N ARG A 153 8.44 -11.93 -8.20
CA ARG A 153 8.57 -10.50 -7.92
C ARG A 153 8.72 -10.22 -6.42
N ALA A 154 8.05 -10.99 -5.56
CA ALA A 154 8.24 -10.94 -4.11
C ALA A 154 9.69 -11.23 -3.73
N GLN A 155 10.31 -12.26 -4.30
CA GLN A 155 11.73 -12.57 -4.07
C GLN A 155 12.65 -11.42 -4.53
N GLU A 156 12.39 -10.83 -5.70
CA GLU A 156 13.17 -9.70 -6.23
C GLU A 156 13.06 -8.44 -5.34
N LEU A 157 11.94 -8.24 -4.66
CA LEU A 157 11.73 -7.16 -3.69
C LEU A 157 12.32 -7.47 -2.31
N GLY A 158 12.83 -8.69 -2.07
CA GLY A 158 13.32 -9.11 -0.77
C GLY A 158 12.22 -9.47 0.24
N MET A 159 11.00 -9.77 -0.23
CA MET A 159 9.85 -10.16 0.60
C MET A 159 9.98 -11.62 1.05
N SER A 160 10.82 -11.88 2.05
CA SER A 160 11.21 -13.23 2.49
C SER A 160 10.12 -13.96 3.30
N ASP A 161 9.16 -13.21 3.83
CA ASP A 161 8.04 -13.71 4.62
C ASP A 161 6.71 -13.68 3.83
N THR A 162 6.78 -13.79 2.49
CA THR A 162 5.60 -13.72 1.62
C THR A 162 5.56 -14.89 0.63
N HIS A 163 4.37 -15.47 0.48
CA HIS A 163 4.06 -16.44 -0.56
C HIS A 163 2.62 -16.26 -1.04
N TYR A 164 2.42 -16.35 -2.35
CA TYR A 164 1.13 -16.21 -3.02
C TYR A 164 0.68 -17.55 -3.62
N ASP A 165 -0.58 -17.94 -3.38
CA ASP A 165 -1.25 -19.09 -4.00
C ASP A 165 -2.31 -18.67 -5.02
N ASN A 166 -2.78 -17.42 -4.94
CA ASN A 166 -3.76 -16.84 -5.85
C ASN A 166 -3.57 -15.31 -5.96
N CYS A 167 -4.18 -14.69 -6.94
CA CYS A 167 -4.01 -13.26 -7.20
C CYS A 167 -5.02 -12.35 -6.48
N VAL A 168 -6.00 -12.89 -5.76
CA VAL A 168 -7.09 -12.12 -5.15
C VAL A 168 -7.04 -12.04 -3.63
N GLY A 169 -6.34 -12.98 -2.97
CA GLY A 169 -6.18 -13.04 -1.52
C GLY A 169 -7.18 -13.95 -0.83
N PHE A 170 -7.64 -15.02 -1.48
CA PHE A 170 -8.38 -16.07 -0.80
C PHE A 170 -7.49 -16.84 0.17
N ASP A 171 -8.06 -17.24 1.29
CA ASP A 171 -7.34 -17.95 2.34
C ASP A 171 -6.81 -19.31 1.88
N SER A 172 -5.52 -19.53 2.13
CA SER A 172 -4.82 -20.80 1.98
C SER A 172 -3.78 -20.90 3.09
N ASP A 173 -3.32 -22.09 3.40
CA ASP A 173 -2.33 -22.32 4.45
C ASP A 173 -0.93 -21.82 4.04
N THR A 174 -0.70 -21.68 2.73
CA THR A 174 0.55 -21.20 2.14
C THR A 174 0.44 -19.79 1.55
N HIS A 175 -0.73 -19.13 1.64
CA HIS A 175 -0.93 -17.75 1.20
C HIS A 175 -0.77 -16.77 2.37
N TYR A 176 0.41 -16.21 2.51
CA TYR A 176 0.76 -15.33 3.62
C TYR A 176 1.69 -14.20 3.22
N THR A 177 1.77 -13.19 4.06
CA THR A 177 2.75 -12.09 4.02
C THR A 177 3.12 -11.67 5.44
N SER A 178 4.05 -10.74 5.56
CA SER A 178 4.34 -10.02 6.81
C SER A 178 4.02 -8.53 6.67
N ALA A 179 3.90 -7.81 7.79
CA ALA A 179 3.71 -6.36 7.75
C ALA A 179 4.92 -5.66 7.11
N TYR A 180 6.13 -6.17 7.36
CA TYR A 180 7.37 -5.68 6.77
C TYR A 180 7.38 -5.84 5.24
N ASP A 181 7.09 -7.03 4.74
CA ASP A 181 7.04 -7.30 3.30
C ASP A 181 5.93 -6.50 2.61
N THR A 182 4.78 -6.36 3.29
CA THR A 182 3.68 -5.52 2.79
C THR A 182 4.09 -4.04 2.69
N ALA A 183 4.92 -3.54 3.60
CA ALA A 183 5.45 -2.18 3.53
C ALA A 183 6.43 -2.01 2.35
N LEU A 184 7.31 -3.00 2.09
CA LEU A 184 8.18 -3.01 0.90
C LEU A 184 7.36 -2.97 -0.39
N LEU A 185 6.34 -3.81 -0.49
CA LEU A 185 5.44 -3.85 -1.65
C LEU A 185 4.68 -2.53 -1.82
N SER A 186 4.15 -1.97 -0.73
CA SER A 186 3.41 -0.70 -0.76
C SER A 186 4.31 0.46 -1.21
N ALA A 187 5.57 0.49 -0.76
CA ALA A 187 6.56 1.45 -1.20
C ALA A 187 6.76 1.35 -2.72
N ALA A 188 6.96 0.14 -3.26
CA ALA A 188 7.13 -0.09 -4.69
C ALA A 188 5.90 0.36 -5.51
N VAL A 189 4.68 0.00 -5.07
CA VAL A 189 3.43 0.42 -5.76
C VAL A 189 3.27 1.95 -5.71
N SER A 190 3.68 2.60 -4.62
CA SER A 190 3.53 4.05 -4.42
C SER A 190 4.39 4.91 -5.35
N GLU A 191 5.29 4.32 -6.12
CA GLU A 191 6.08 5.01 -7.14
C GLU A 191 5.35 5.13 -8.49
N TYR A 192 4.21 4.43 -8.66
CA TYR A 192 3.44 4.44 -9.89
C TYR A 192 2.22 5.37 -9.79
N ASP A 193 2.24 6.47 -10.54
CA ASP A 193 1.17 7.48 -10.55
C ASP A 193 -0.08 7.05 -11.32
N CYS A 194 -0.02 6.00 -12.12
CA CYS A 194 -1.11 5.54 -12.99
C CYS A 194 -2.39 5.11 -12.24
N TYR A 195 -2.31 4.91 -10.92
CA TYR A 195 -3.43 4.54 -10.06
C TYR A 195 -3.93 5.67 -9.15
N ASN A 196 -3.29 6.84 -9.15
CA ASN A 196 -3.59 7.93 -8.22
C ASN A 196 -5.03 8.41 -8.31
N GLU A 197 -5.59 8.51 -9.52
CA GLU A 197 -7.00 8.86 -9.75
C GLU A 197 -7.93 7.84 -9.08
N PHE A 198 -7.64 6.54 -9.25
CA PHE A 198 -8.49 5.47 -8.70
C PHE A 198 -8.42 5.41 -7.18
N PHE A 199 -7.23 5.58 -6.60
CA PHE A 199 -7.08 5.67 -5.15
C PHE A 199 -7.83 6.86 -4.56
N ALA A 200 -7.85 8.02 -5.25
CA ALA A 200 -8.55 9.22 -4.80
C ALA A 200 -10.08 9.15 -4.99
N THR A 201 -10.57 8.23 -5.81
CA THR A 201 -11.99 8.12 -6.13
C THR A 201 -12.77 7.45 -4.99
N ARG A 202 -13.79 8.14 -4.47
CA ARG A 202 -14.68 7.61 -3.44
C ARG A 202 -15.73 6.66 -4.00
N LEU A 203 -16.37 7.09 -5.09
CA LEU A 203 -17.50 6.44 -5.70
C LEU A 203 -17.42 6.60 -7.20
N ASP A 204 -17.59 5.50 -7.92
CA ASP A 204 -17.60 5.46 -9.37
C ASP A 204 -18.56 4.38 -9.87
N TYR A 205 -18.70 4.25 -11.17
CA TYR A 205 -19.57 3.26 -11.81
C TYR A 205 -18.88 2.68 -13.03
N VAL A 206 -19.02 1.37 -13.22
CA VAL A 206 -18.67 0.71 -14.49
C VAL A 206 -19.92 0.26 -15.21
N ARG A 207 -19.86 0.23 -16.52
CA ARG A 207 -20.98 -0.04 -17.45
C ARG A 207 -22.07 1.03 -17.40
N GLU A 208 -22.99 0.93 -18.36
CA GLU A 208 -24.20 1.76 -18.44
C GLU A 208 -25.45 0.87 -18.43
N GLY A 209 -26.61 1.50 -18.24
CA GLY A 209 -27.92 0.84 -18.30
C GLY A 209 -28.15 -0.14 -17.15
N GLU A 210 -28.86 -1.24 -17.42
CA GLU A 210 -29.30 -2.21 -16.43
C GLU A 210 -28.17 -2.95 -15.70
N ARG A 211 -26.99 -3.00 -16.32
CA ARG A 211 -25.78 -3.64 -15.73
C ARG A 211 -24.82 -2.66 -15.08
N GLN A 212 -25.22 -1.41 -14.90
CA GLN A 212 -24.40 -0.44 -14.19
C GLN A 212 -24.03 -0.97 -12.82
N THR A 213 -22.74 -1.01 -12.53
CA THR A 213 -22.20 -1.50 -11.24
C THR A 213 -21.52 -0.38 -10.52
N GLN A 214 -21.91 -0.15 -9.27
CA GLN A 214 -21.32 0.85 -8.39
C GLN A 214 -19.99 0.36 -7.81
N LEU A 215 -18.96 1.21 -7.85
CA LEU A 215 -17.67 1.02 -7.22
C LEU A 215 -17.56 1.95 -6.02
N LEU A 216 -17.58 1.39 -4.81
CA LEU A 216 -17.37 2.16 -3.58
C LEU A 216 -15.99 1.87 -3.01
N ASN A 217 -15.20 2.92 -2.76
CA ASN A 217 -13.84 2.77 -2.25
C ASN A 217 -13.85 2.15 -0.85
N THR A 218 -13.12 1.03 -0.74
CA THR A 218 -13.03 0.27 0.51
C THR A 218 -12.09 0.94 1.53
N ASN A 219 -11.19 1.83 1.09
CA ASN A 219 -10.28 2.56 1.96
C ASN A 219 -10.91 3.87 2.46
N LYS A 220 -11.52 3.82 3.65
CA LYS A 220 -12.18 4.99 4.25
C LYS A 220 -11.21 6.11 4.64
N LEU A 221 -9.89 5.83 4.79
CA LEU A 221 -8.90 6.85 5.13
C LEU A 221 -8.70 7.88 4.02
N MET A 222 -9.00 7.54 2.76
CA MET A 222 -8.98 8.50 1.66
C MET A 222 -9.83 9.76 1.92
N GLN A 223 -10.81 9.68 2.83
CA GLN A 223 -11.69 10.80 3.17
C GLN A 223 -11.53 11.29 4.61
N ARG A 224 -10.83 10.53 5.45
CA ARG A 224 -10.76 10.76 6.90
C ARG A 224 -9.38 11.25 7.36
N TYR A 225 -8.34 11.06 6.53
CA TYR A 225 -6.97 11.37 6.89
C TYR A 225 -6.30 12.21 5.80
N ASP A 226 -5.82 13.39 6.18
CA ASP A 226 -5.16 14.30 5.24
C ASP A 226 -3.79 13.76 4.79
N GLY A 227 -3.58 13.81 3.47
CA GLY A 227 -2.34 13.37 2.85
C GLY A 227 -2.32 11.92 2.38
N ILE A 228 -3.39 11.11 2.56
CA ILE A 228 -3.46 9.77 1.97
C ILE A 228 -3.45 9.88 0.44
N ILE A 229 -2.56 9.11 -0.20
CA ILE A 229 -2.41 9.06 -1.66
C ILE A 229 -2.63 7.66 -2.24
N GLY A 230 -2.76 6.63 -1.40
CA GLY A 230 -3.07 5.28 -1.85
C GLY A 230 -3.23 4.28 -0.73
N GLY A 231 -3.62 3.07 -1.09
CA GLY A 231 -3.74 1.98 -0.13
C GLY A 231 -4.69 0.87 -0.57
N LYS A 232 -4.65 -0.25 0.14
CA LYS A 232 -5.48 -1.42 -0.11
C LYS A 232 -5.96 -2.05 1.18
N THR A 233 -7.27 -2.30 1.25
CA THR A 233 -7.90 -3.08 2.33
C THR A 233 -7.95 -4.56 1.98
N GLY A 234 -8.00 -5.41 3.00
CA GLY A 234 -8.29 -6.83 2.86
C GLY A 234 -9.17 -7.32 4.01
N THR A 235 -10.02 -8.31 3.75
CA THR A 235 -10.82 -8.97 4.79
C THR A 235 -11.15 -10.38 4.36
N THR A 236 -10.82 -11.37 5.20
CA THR A 236 -11.29 -12.76 5.15
C THR A 236 -11.45 -13.27 6.58
N ASP A 237 -12.02 -14.43 6.74
CA ASP A 237 -12.21 -15.02 8.08
C ASP A 237 -10.87 -15.33 8.77
N LYS A 238 -9.87 -15.84 8.04
CA LYS A 238 -8.53 -16.14 8.59
C LYS A 238 -7.68 -14.88 8.77
N ALA A 239 -7.72 -13.95 7.81
CA ALA A 239 -6.93 -12.73 7.84
C ALA A 239 -7.44 -11.69 8.85
N GLY A 240 -8.74 -11.74 9.19
CA GLY A 240 -9.37 -10.60 9.86
C GLY A 240 -9.38 -9.38 8.94
N CYS A 241 -9.24 -8.20 9.50
CA CYS A 241 -9.23 -6.95 8.75
C CYS A 241 -7.81 -6.41 8.59
N CYS A 242 -7.38 -6.21 7.33
CA CYS A 242 -6.04 -5.75 6.97
C CYS A 242 -6.11 -4.43 6.20
N LEU A 243 -5.05 -3.62 6.33
CA LEU A 243 -4.89 -2.37 5.59
C LEU A 243 -3.40 -2.10 5.36
N ALA A 244 -3.06 -1.75 4.14
CA ALA A 244 -1.81 -1.08 3.80
C ALA A 244 -2.15 0.27 3.18
N VAL A 245 -1.56 1.36 3.65
CA VAL A 245 -1.82 2.71 3.15
C VAL A 245 -0.54 3.53 3.14
N TRP A 246 -0.46 4.46 2.19
CA TRP A 246 0.62 5.44 2.15
C TRP A 246 0.09 6.86 2.07
N ALA A 247 0.79 7.73 2.79
CA ALA A 247 0.44 9.14 2.90
C ALA A 247 1.67 10.02 2.67
N LYS A 248 1.44 11.23 2.15
CA LYS A 248 2.51 12.20 1.90
C LYS A 248 2.17 13.54 2.55
N ARG A 249 3.14 14.10 3.28
CA ARG A 249 3.09 15.46 3.79
C ARG A 249 4.43 16.14 3.51
N GLY A 250 4.39 17.22 2.75
CA GLY A 250 5.61 17.89 2.28
C GLY A 250 6.49 16.94 1.44
N ASN A 251 7.74 16.75 1.87
CA ASN A 251 8.72 15.86 1.23
C ASN A 251 8.77 14.44 1.82
N MET A 252 8.00 14.15 2.88
CA MET A 252 7.98 12.87 3.58
C MET A 252 6.79 12.02 3.12
N LYS A 253 7.08 10.77 2.71
CA LYS A 253 6.08 9.76 2.33
C LYS A 253 6.19 8.58 3.30
N LEU A 254 5.12 8.29 4.01
CA LEU A 254 5.04 7.19 4.97
C LEU A 254 4.14 6.08 4.43
N CYS A 255 4.52 4.84 4.73
CA CYS A 255 3.69 3.66 4.54
C CYS A 255 3.33 3.09 5.92
N ALA A 256 2.04 2.87 6.18
CA ALA A 256 1.53 2.21 7.37
C ALA A 256 0.79 0.92 7.00
N VAL A 257 1.08 -0.17 7.71
CA VAL A 257 0.46 -1.48 7.52
C VAL A 257 -0.11 -1.97 8.84
N ALA A 258 -1.34 -2.47 8.81
CA ALA A 258 -2.02 -3.12 9.91
C ALA A 258 -2.60 -4.45 9.42
N LEU A 259 -2.17 -5.58 10.01
CA LEU A 259 -2.62 -6.92 9.67
C LEU A 259 -3.32 -7.57 10.86
N GLY A 260 -4.36 -8.36 10.58
CA GLY A 260 -5.00 -9.22 11.57
C GLY A 260 -5.85 -8.49 12.62
N CYS A 261 -6.42 -7.32 12.30
CA CYS A 261 -7.39 -6.66 13.17
C CYS A 261 -8.68 -7.50 13.26
N LYS A 262 -9.33 -7.50 14.44
CA LYS A 262 -10.58 -8.22 14.65
C LYS A 262 -11.77 -7.51 14.01
N GLU A 263 -11.78 -6.19 14.05
CA GLU A 263 -12.86 -5.36 13.56
C GLU A 263 -12.41 -4.40 12.46
N SER A 264 -13.33 -4.08 11.55
CA SER A 264 -13.01 -3.26 10.37
C SER A 264 -12.49 -1.87 10.71
N GLU A 265 -12.99 -1.21 11.74
CA GLU A 265 -12.53 0.15 12.10
C GLU A 265 -11.14 0.12 12.74
N GLN A 266 -10.73 -0.95 13.42
CA GLN A 266 -9.42 -1.07 14.06
C GLN A 266 -8.25 -0.89 13.08
N ARG A 267 -8.36 -1.43 11.85
CA ARG A 267 -7.32 -1.24 10.82
C ARG A 267 -7.14 0.23 10.44
N PHE A 268 -8.23 1.01 10.42
CA PHE A 268 -8.17 2.44 10.10
C PHE A 268 -7.59 3.23 11.27
N THR A 269 -7.98 2.93 12.51
CA THR A 269 -7.41 3.50 13.73
C THR A 269 -5.91 3.22 13.79
N ALA A 270 -5.50 1.96 13.68
CA ALA A 270 -4.09 1.56 13.74
C ALA A 270 -3.24 2.30 12.70
N CYS A 271 -3.67 2.35 11.43
CA CYS A 271 -2.92 3.06 10.40
C CYS A 271 -2.92 4.58 10.62
N THR A 272 -3.99 5.17 11.17
CA THR A 272 -4.02 6.58 11.55
C THR A 272 -2.98 6.89 12.62
N ASP A 273 -2.91 6.08 13.67
CA ASP A 273 -1.98 6.27 14.79
C ASP A 273 -0.54 6.09 14.34
N LEU A 274 -0.27 5.07 13.51
CA LEU A 274 1.05 4.84 12.90
C LEU A 274 1.50 6.03 12.04
N LEU A 275 0.63 6.55 11.19
CA LEU A 275 0.94 7.71 10.34
C LEU A 275 1.14 8.97 11.19
N ASN A 276 0.29 9.21 12.19
CA ASN A 276 0.42 10.33 13.11
C ASN A 276 1.75 10.26 13.87
N TYR A 277 2.11 9.09 14.40
CA TYR A 277 3.40 8.88 15.04
C TYR A 277 4.57 9.22 14.11
N GLY A 278 4.54 8.72 12.87
CA GLY A 278 5.58 8.98 11.90
C GLY A 278 5.70 10.46 11.53
N PHE A 279 4.59 11.13 11.18
CA PHE A 279 4.61 12.54 10.79
C PHE A 279 4.86 13.53 11.93
N SER A 280 4.51 13.20 13.18
CA SER A 280 4.75 14.07 14.32
C SER A 280 6.10 13.83 14.99
N GLY A 281 6.62 12.60 14.92
CA GLY A 281 7.83 12.19 15.63
C GLY A 281 9.11 12.27 14.81
N PHE A 282 9.00 12.41 13.48
CA PHE A 282 10.16 12.31 12.59
C PHE A 282 10.17 13.38 11.51
N GLU A 283 11.34 13.71 11.03
CA GLU A 283 11.60 14.65 9.96
C GLU A 283 12.57 14.06 8.95
N LEU A 284 12.25 14.19 7.66
CA LEU A 284 13.13 13.81 6.57
C LEU A 284 14.06 14.98 6.22
N TYR A 285 15.36 14.79 6.34
CA TYR A 285 16.34 15.78 5.94
C TYR A 285 17.40 15.21 5.01
N ARG A 286 17.96 16.07 4.14
CA ARG A 286 19.07 15.72 3.27
C ARG A 286 20.38 16.17 3.93
N THR A 287 21.30 15.23 4.12
CA THR A 287 22.70 15.59 4.40
C THR A 287 23.37 15.94 3.07
N ALA A 288 23.94 17.14 2.96
CA ALA A 288 24.87 17.43 1.89
C ALA A 288 26.09 16.50 2.08
N VAL A 289 26.32 15.61 1.12
CA VAL A 289 27.60 14.93 1.02
C VAL A 289 28.53 15.99 0.38
N ASP A 290 29.47 16.54 1.16
CA ASP A 290 30.54 17.38 0.61
C ASP A 290 31.25 16.55 -0.45
N SER A 291 31.07 16.94 -1.71
CA SER A 291 31.72 16.30 -2.85
C SER A 291 33.27 16.50 -2.86
N ASP A 292 33.77 17.35 -1.98
CA ASP A 292 35.18 17.68 -1.88
C ASP A 292 36.01 16.67 -1.07
N VAL A 293 35.40 15.73 -0.38
CA VAL A 293 36.12 14.71 0.43
C VAL A 293 36.50 13.47 -0.39
N LEU A 294 36.06 13.33 -1.63
CA LEU A 294 36.30 12.13 -2.46
C LEU A 294 37.22 12.31 -3.64
N THR A 295 37.95 13.41 -3.77
CA THR A 295 39.07 13.49 -4.69
C THR A 295 40.37 13.05 -4.00
N PRO A 296 40.93 11.87 -4.33
CA PRO A 296 42.26 11.52 -3.87
C PRO A 296 43.24 12.52 -4.55
N ASN A 297 43.94 13.30 -3.73
CA ASN A 297 45.01 14.14 -4.20
C ASN A 297 46.15 13.25 -4.75
N CYS A 298 46.08 12.92 -6.04
CA CYS A 298 47.12 12.19 -6.75
C CYS A 298 48.11 13.20 -7.38
N ASN A 299 48.81 13.93 -6.52
CA ASN A 299 50.03 14.67 -6.92
C ASN A 299 51.24 14.06 -6.20
N ARG A 300 51.78 12.95 -6.76
CA ARG A 300 53.16 12.61 -6.53
C ARG A 300 53.99 13.27 -7.64
N ARG A 301 54.72 14.28 -7.27
CA ARG A 301 55.86 14.76 -8.04
C ARG A 301 56.99 13.72 -7.96
N THR A 302 57.53 13.41 -9.09
CA THR A 302 58.85 12.79 -9.31
C THR A 302 59.94 13.52 -8.58
#